data_16bb16fe8c6a961eccd9675454a717a4
#
_entry.id   16bb16fe8c6a961eccd9675454a717a4
#
_cell.length_a   1.000
_cell.length_b   1.000
_cell.length_c   1.000
_cell.angle_alpha   90.00
_cell.angle_beta   90.00
_cell.angle_gamma   90.00
#
_symmetry.space_group_name_H-M   'P 1'
#
loop_
_entity.id
_entity.type
_entity.pdbx_description
1 polymer ?
#
loop_
_entity_poly.entity_id
_entity_poly.type
_entity_poly.pdbx_seq_one_letter_code
_entity_poly.pdbx_strand_id
1 'polypeptide(L)'
;MSYTVVALPEDNVLNELQSIRDYFYQNNFRYYNKPVSDLAHISLSVISDEISDLFISELTKNFEWEKSFILSNFVVHTQEHKWIFDVPEKKEKYPNWCWWFTILFPNNEQLVNSSNKTIDIANKYWIDETLEYARKMAGYEKKDINNINMHDFIANHMNICNYIRLEKMEEAKIIFESEFKHNSILIDRIWIRKLDKSWDIIYEIKLK
;
A
#
# COMPACT_ATOMS: atom_id res chain seq x y z
N MET A 1 -6.32 -17.19 4.76
CA MET A 1 -5.27 -16.37 4.08
C MET A 1 -6.01 -15.22 3.46
N SER A 2 -5.50 -14.00 3.52
CA SER A 2 -6.24 -12.85 2.96
C SER A 2 -5.59 -12.37 1.67
N TYR A 3 -6.36 -11.69 0.84
CA TYR A 3 -5.92 -11.03 -0.38
C TYR A 3 -6.14 -9.52 -0.25
N THR A 4 -5.56 -8.76 -1.15
CA THR A 4 -5.82 -7.32 -1.26
C THR A 4 -6.10 -6.95 -2.70
N VAL A 5 -7.08 -6.06 -2.89
CA VAL A 5 -7.28 -5.37 -4.16
C VAL A 5 -6.44 -4.10 -4.12
N VAL A 6 -5.61 -3.89 -5.12
CA VAL A 6 -4.66 -2.78 -5.14
C VAL A 6 -4.73 -2.01 -6.46
N ALA A 7 -4.54 -0.69 -6.37
CA ALA A 7 -4.32 0.18 -7.51
C ALA A 7 -2.81 0.34 -7.74
N LEU A 8 -2.39 0.27 -9.01
CA LEU A 8 -0.98 0.39 -9.38
C LEU A 8 -0.74 1.57 -10.30
N PRO A 9 0.39 2.25 -10.08
CA PRO A 9 0.93 3.21 -11.03
C PRO A 9 1.34 2.55 -12.35
N GLU A 10 1.44 3.38 -13.38
CA GLU A 10 2.08 3.02 -14.64
C GLU A 10 3.54 2.56 -14.46
N ASP A 11 4.04 1.78 -15.43
CA ASP A 11 5.33 1.08 -15.30
C ASP A 11 6.53 2.01 -15.12
N ASN A 12 6.54 3.20 -15.71
CA ASN A 12 7.62 4.18 -15.54
C ASN A 12 7.74 4.63 -14.08
N VAL A 13 6.61 4.92 -13.40
CA VAL A 13 6.59 5.27 -11.98
C VAL A 13 7.02 4.08 -11.12
N LEU A 14 6.53 2.87 -11.44
CA LEU A 14 6.92 1.66 -10.71
C LEU A 14 8.42 1.39 -10.80
N ASN A 15 9.00 1.52 -12.00
CA ASN A 15 10.42 1.30 -12.23
C ASN A 15 11.29 2.34 -11.51
N GLU A 16 10.87 3.60 -11.49
CA GLU A 16 11.58 4.66 -10.76
C GLU A 16 11.54 4.41 -9.25
N LEU A 17 10.37 4.10 -8.70
CA LEU A 17 10.23 3.75 -7.29
C LEU A 17 11.04 2.50 -6.92
N GLN A 18 11.10 1.50 -7.80
CA GLN A 18 11.93 0.30 -7.57
C GLN A 18 13.43 0.65 -7.58
N SER A 19 13.87 1.49 -8.48
CA SER A 19 15.27 1.96 -8.53
C SER A 19 15.68 2.67 -7.23
N ILE A 20 14.80 3.52 -6.69
CA ILE A 20 15.03 4.20 -5.40
C ILE A 20 15.09 3.18 -4.25
N ARG A 21 14.21 2.17 -4.24
CA ARG A 21 14.21 1.09 -3.24
C ARG A 21 15.49 0.26 -3.28
N ASP A 22 15.95 -0.05 -4.48
CA ASP A 22 17.18 -0.81 -4.70
C ASP A 22 18.40 0.00 -4.23
N TYR A 23 18.42 1.30 -4.50
CA TYR A 23 19.43 2.20 -3.96
C TYR A 23 19.44 2.19 -2.43
N PHE A 24 18.28 2.31 -1.79
CA PHE A 24 18.17 2.27 -0.33
C PHE A 24 18.64 0.94 0.25
N TYR A 25 18.35 -0.18 -0.43
CA TYR A 25 18.83 -1.48 -0.04
C TYR A 25 20.36 -1.60 -0.17
N GLN A 26 20.92 -1.26 -1.32
CA GLN A 26 22.35 -1.37 -1.61
C GLN A 26 23.22 -0.47 -0.71
N ASN A 27 22.69 0.68 -0.32
CA ASN A 27 23.40 1.67 0.51
C ASN A 27 23.04 1.60 2.01
N ASN A 28 22.48 0.47 2.44
CA ASN A 28 22.25 0.17 3.85
C ASN A 28 21.32 1.16 4.59
N PHE A 29 20.33 1.70 3.90
CA PHE A 29 19.31 2.57 4.49
C PHE A 29 18.32 1.80 5.37
N ARG A 30 18.19 0.49 5.18
CA ARG A 30 17.19 -0.33 5.85
C ARG A 30 17.81 -1.22 6.93
N TYR A 31 17.04 -1.47 7.99
CA TYR A 31 17.37 -2.51 8.97
C TYR A 31 17.17 -3.93 8.41
N TYR A 32 16.24 -4.08 7.46
CA TYR A 32 15.92 -5.37 6.88
C TYR A 32 16.81 -5.64 5.67
N ASN A 33 17.71 -6.60 5.82
CA ASN A 33 18.71 -6.92 4.79
C ASN A 33 18.15 -7.81 3.68
N LYS A 34 17.05 -7.38 3.06
CA LYS A 34 16.46 -8.00 1.87
C LYS A 34 15.93 -6.90 0.95
N PRO A 35 15.99 -7.10 -0.38
CA PRO A 35 15.34 -6.21 -1.33
C PRO A 35 13.84 -6.10 -1.05
N VAL A 36 13.23 -5.00 -1.45
CA VAL A 36 11.77 -4.90 -1.46
C VAL A 36 11.26 -5.64 -2.69
N SER A 37 10.59 -6.76 -2.49
CA SER A 37 10.13 -7.63 -3.57
C SER A 37 8.74 -7.29 -4.10
N ASP A 38 7.95 -6.55 -3.33
CA ASP A 38 6.62 -6.15 -3.75
C ASP A 38 6.63 -4.82 -4.51
N LEU A 39 5.82 -4.71 -5.55
CA LEU A 39 5.66 -3.44 -6.25
C LEU A 39 5.00 -2.37 -5.37
N ALA A 40 5.33 -1.11 -5.62
CA ALA A 40 4.64 0.00 -4.99
C ALA A 40 3.17 0.01 -5.42
N HIS A 41 2.26 0.08 -4.46
CA HIS A 41 0.82 -0.02 -4.71
C HIS A 41 0.03 0.75 -3.65
N ILE A 42 -1.22 1.01 -3.96
CA ILE A 42 -2.21 1.58 -3.04
C ILE A 42 -3.26 0.50 -2.77
N SER A 43 -3.40 0.08 -1.52
CA SER A 43 -4.43 -0.90 -1.14
C SER A 43 -5.81 -0.26 -1.19
N LEU A 44 -6.76 -0.87 -1.89
CA LEU A 44 -8.14 -0.43 -2.01
C LEU A 44 -9.08 -1.17 -1.06
N SER A 45 -8.86 -2.47 -0.87
CA SER A 45 -9.61 -3.30 0.08
C SER A 45 -8.81 -4.53 0.47
N VAL A 46 -9.21 -5.16 1.57
CA VAL A 46 -8.72 -6.48 2.01
C VAL A 46 -9.87 -7.46 1.94
N ILE A 47 -9.63 -8.63 1.37
CA ILE A 47 -10.65 -9.67 1.15
C ILE A 47 -10.15 -11.01 1.62
N SER A 48 -11.08 -11.93 1.98
CA SER A 48 -10.77 -13.29 2.37
C SER A 48 -10.20 -14.10 1.19
N ASP A 49 -9.72 -15.30 1.45
CA ASP A 49 -9.22 -16.24 0.42
C ASP A 49 -10.33 -17.01 -0.31
N GLU A 50 -11.58 -16.77 0.00
CA GLU A 50 -12.75 -17.36 -0.65
C GLU A 50 -13.14 -16.63 -1.94
N ILE A 51 -12.14 -16.33 -2.79
CA ILE A 51 -12.35 -15.62 -4.05
C ILE A 51 -13.00 -16.55 -5.06
N SER A 52 -14.16 -16.15 -5.58
CA SER A 52 -14.88 -16.86 -6.65
C SER A 52 -14.67 -16.19 -8.02
N ASP A 53 -14.86 -16.97 -9.09
CA ASP A 53 -14.87 -16.44 -10.46
C ASP A 53 -15.95 -15.38 -10.66
N LEU A 54 -17.06 -15.48 -9.93
CA LEU A 54 -18.14 -14.49 -9.96
C LEU A 54 -17.69 -13.14 -9.40
N PHE A 55 -16.97 -13.16 -8.28
CA PHE A 55 -16.37 -11.94 -7.71
C PHE A 55 -15.40 -11.29 -8.70
N ILE A 56 -14.48 -12.08 -9.27
CA ILE A 56 -13.51 -11.58 -10.26
C ILE A 56 -14.23 -10.99 -11.46
N SER A 57 -15.25 -11.67 -11.97
CA SER A 57 -16.04 -11.21 -13.11
C SER A 57 -16.75 -9.89 -12.81
N GLU A 58 -17.36 -9.76 -11.62
CA GLU A 58 -18.05 -8.52 -11.24
C GLU A 58 -17.07 -7.38 -11.03
N LEU A 59 -15.92 -7.64 -10.38
CA LEU A 59 -14.87 -6.65 -10.21
C LEU A 59 -14.35 -6.17 -11.57
N THR A 60 -14.07 -7.09 -12.49
CA THR A 60 -13.62 -6.78 -13.86
C THR A 60 -14.66 -5.91 -14.57
N LYS A 61 -15.92 -6.31 -14.58
CA LYS A 61 -17.01 -5.56 -15.23
C LYS A 61 -17.14 -4.13 -14.71
N ASN A 62 -16.85 -3.91 -13.42
CA ASN A 62 -16.96 -2.60 -12.80
C ASN A 62 -15.75 -1.70 -13.06
N PHE A 63 -14.57 -2.26 -13.38
CA PHE A 63 -13.33 -1.50 -13.59
C PHE A 63 -12.84 -1.48 -15.04
N GLU A 64 -13.13 -2.47 -15.88
CA GLU A 64 -12.63 -2.54 -17.27
C GLU A 64 -13.03 -1.34 -18.15
N TRP A 65 -14.12 -0.65 -17.77
CA TRP A 65 -14.64 0.53 -18.46
C TRP A 65 -14.23 1.84 -17.78
N GLU A 66 -13.58 1.78 -16.63
CA GLU A 66 -13.09 2.98 -15.98
C GLU A 66 -11.84 3.50 -16.71
N LYS A 67 -11.78 4.80 -16.81
CA LYS A 67 -10.58 5.47 -17.31
C LYS A 67 -9.48 5.40 -16.26
N SER A 68 -8.25 5.28 -16.73
CA SER A 68 -7.07 5.58 -15.92
C SER A 68 -7.24 6.94 -15.26
N PHE A 69 -6.78 7.08 -14.04
CA PHE A 69 -6.94 8.32 -13.30
C PHE A 69 -5.62 8.82 -12.73
N ILE A 70 -5.53 10.13 -12.59
CA ILE A 70 -4.29 10.81 -12.16
C ILE A 70 -4.40 11.19 -10.70
N LEU A 71 -3.42 10.76 -9.92
CA LEU A 71 -3.22 11.20 -8.54
C LEU A 71 -2.25 12.38 -8.52
N SER A 72 -2.73 13.53 -8.08
CA SER A 72 -1.94 14.74 -7.88
C SER A 72 -1.98 15.19 -6.43
N ASN A 73 -1.21 16.19 -6.07
CA ASN A 73 -1.17 16.77 -4.73
C ASN A 73 -0.80 15.75 -3.64
N PHE A 74 0.09 14.82 -3.95
CA PHE A 74 0.60 13.89 -2.96
C PHE A 74 1.69 14.53 -2.09
N VAL A 75 1.89 13.96 -0.91
CA VAL A 75 2.89 14.41 0.06
C VAL A 75 3.79 13.23 0.42
N VAL A 76 5.09 13.46 0.41
CA VAL A 76 6.05 12.49 0.95
C VAL A 76 5.94 12.52 2.48
N HIS A 77 5.64 11.38 3.06
CA HIS A 77 5.42 11.24 4.50
C HIS A 77 6.36 10.22 5.10
N THR A 78 6.87 10.56 6.26
CA THR A 78 7.67 9.66 7.07
C THR A 78 6.95 9.40 8.38
N GLN A 79 6.69 8.14 8.69
CA GLN A 79 5.99 7.74 9.90
C GLN A 79 6.84 6.79 10.73
N GLU A 80 6.97 7.13 12.00
CA GLU A 80 7.65 6.28 12.98
C GLU A 80 6.77 5.07 13.34
N HIS A 81 7.33 3.87 13.16
CA HIS A 81 6.64 2.63 13.51
C HIS A 81 6.88 2.21 14.95
N LYS A 82 6.18 2.86 15.88
CA LYS A 82 6.27 2.55 17.31
C LYS A 82 5.77 1.15 17.65
N TRP A 83 4.71 0.71 17.01
CA TRP A 83 4.08 -0.58 17.29
C TRP A 83 4.96 -1.82 17.01
N ILE A 84 5.94 -1.71 16.11
CA ILE A 84 6.89 -2.80 15.85
C ILE A 84 7.64 -3.18 17.12
N PHE A 85 7.88 -2.23 18.00
CA PHE A 85 8.61 -2.42 19.25
C PHE A 85 7.74 -2.99 20.38
N ASP A 86 6.42 -2.97 20.22
CA ASP A 86 5.50 -3.62 21.15
C ASP A 86 5.33 -5.13 20.85
N VAL A 87 5.87 -5.61 19.72
CA VAL A 87 5.93 -7.04 19.38
C VAL A 87 7.30 -7.59 19.79
N PRO A 88 7.41 -8.44 20.83
CA PRO A 88 8.69 -8.90 21.40
C PRO A 88 9.67 -9.44 20.36
N GLU A 89 9.18 -10.30 19.45
CA GLU A 89 9.99 -10.93 18.39
C GLU A 89 10.59 -9.91 17.40
N LYS A 90 9.92 -8.78 17.19
CA LYS A 90 10.41 -7.70 16.33
C LYS A 90 11.33 -6.75 17.06
N LYS A 91 11.10 -6.56 18.37
CA LYS A 91 11.94 -5.73 19.22
C LYS A 91 13.38 -6.25 19.32
N GLU A 92 13.55 -7.58 19.39
CA GLU A 92 14.88 -8.21 19.38
C GLU A 92 15.60 -8.00 18.04
N LYS A 93 14.84 -8.03 16.93
CA LYS A 93 15.37 -7.93 15.57
C LYS A 93 15.68 -6.49 15.14
N TYR A 94 14.97 -5.52 15.67
CA TYR A 94 15.07 -4.10 15.31
C TYR A 94 15.26 -3.25 16.56
N PRO A 95 16.48 -3.18 17.11
CA PRO A 95 16.75 -2.54 18.39
C PRO A 95 16.55 -1.02 18.38
N ASN A 96 16.50 -0.41 17.21
CA ASN A 96 16.27 1.02 17.01
C ASN A 96 14.94 1.26 16.29
N TRP A 97 14.32 2.42 16.51
CA TRP A 97 13.12 2.85 15.82
C TRP A 97 13.30 2.79 14.32
N CYS A 98 12.31 2.22 13.62
CA CYS A 98 12.29 2.20 12.16
C CYS A 98 11.13 3.04 11.64
N TRP A 99 11.30 3.52 10.42
CA TRP A 99 10.38 4.43 9.80
C TRP A 99 9.79 3.84 8.53
N TRP A 100 8.54 4.21 8.26
CA TRP A 100 7.94 4.05 6.95
C TRP A 100 8.15 5.31 6.14
N PHE A 101 8.44 5.08 4.89
CA PHE A 101 8.58 6.12 3.90
C PHE A 101 7.50 5.91 2.85
N THR A 102 6.54 6.83 2.78
CA THR A 102 5.32 6.68 2.01
C THR A 102 5.01 7.93 1.20
N ILE A 103 4.27 7.75 0.11
CA ILE A 103 3.55 8.83 -0.55
C ILE A 103 2.11 8.80 -0.02
N LEU A 104 1.64 9.92 0.52
CA LEU A 104 0.25 10.09 0.93
C LEU A 104 -0.54 10.83 -0.13
N PHE A 105 -1.79 10.41 -0.31
CA PHE A 105 -2.79 11.03 -1.18
C PHE A 105 -3.97 11.52 -0.33
N PRO A 106 -3.81 12.61 0.43
CA PRO A 106 -4.82 13.05 1.37
C PRO A 106 -6.12 13.40 0.64
N ASN A 107 -7.22 12.83 1.11
CA ASN A 107 -8.58 13.11 0.62
C ASN A 107 -8.76 12.92 -0.91
N ASN A 108 -8.09 11.94 -1.50
CA ASN A 108 -8.27 11.67 -2.91
C ASN A 108 -9.59 10.92 -3.17
N GLU A 109 -10.59 11.62 -3.72
CA GLU A 109 -11.93 11.07 -3.95
C GLU A 109 -11.92 9.86 -4.90
N GLN A 110 -11.06 9.84 -5.91
CA GLN A 110 -10.99 8.72 -6.85
C GLN A 110 -10.51 7.44 -6.17
N LEU A 111 -9.51 7.53 -5.29
CA LEU A 111 -9.06 6.39 -4.49
C LEU A 111 -10.13 5.92 -3.51
N VAL A 112 -10.80 6.84 -2.82
CA VAL A 112 -11.89 6.52 -1.89
C VAL A 112 -13.05 5.86 -2.64
N ASN A 113 -13.45 6.39 -3.79
CA ASN A 113 -14.51 5.81 -4.61
C ASN A 113 -14.14 4.43 -5.14
N SER A 114 -12.92 4.24 -5.62
CA SER A 114 -12.42 2.93 -6.06
C SER A 114 -12.38 1.92 -4.90
N SER A 115 -11.96 2.36 -3.72
CA SER A 115 -11.97 1.54 -2.51
C SER A 115 -13.41 1.14 -2.12
N ASN A 116 -14.33 2.09 -2.01
CA ASN A 116 -15.73 1.81 -1.68
C ASN A 116 -16.34 0.83 -2.69
N LYS A 117 -16.09 1.01 -3.98
CA LYS A 117 -16.56 0.11 -5.03
C LYS A 117 -16.05 -1.33 -4.82
N THR A 118 -14.75 -1.51 -4.50
CA THR A 118 -14.20 -2.85 -4.24
C THR A 118 -14.80 -3.48 -2.99
N ILE A 119 -15.00 -2.70 -1.93
CA ILE A 119 -15.63 -3.12 -0.68
C ILE A 119 -17.09 -3.52 -0.91
N ASP A 120 -17.87 -2.72 -1.65
CA ASP A 120 -19.27 -3.02 -1.95
C ASP A 120 -19.40 -4.31 -2.75
N ILE A 121 -18.52 -4.56 -3.73
CA ILE A 121 -18.49 -5.81 -4.47
C ILE A 121 -18.13 -6.97 -3.55
N ALA A 122 -17.08 -6.83 -2.72
CA ALA A 122 -16.66 -7.88 -1.79
C ALA A 122 -17.74 -8.24 -0.77
N ASN A 123 -18.50 -7.26 -0.29
CA ASN A 123 -19.63 -7.46 0.63
C ASN A 123 -20.74 -8.30 0.01
N LYS A 124 -21.03 -8.18 -1.29
CA LYS A 124 -22.03 -9.03 -1.98
C LYS A 124 -21.66 -10.51 -1.95
N TYR A 125 -20.38 -10.83 -1.84
CA TYR A 125 -19.85 -12.19 -1.80
C TYR A 125 -19.42 -12.63 -0.40
N TRP A 126 -19.68 -11.80 0.62
CA TRP A 126 -19.34 -12.06 2.04
C TRP A 126 -17.83 -12.29 2.28
N ILE A 127 -16.98 -11.64 1.48
CA ILE A 127 -15.52 -11.80 1.55
C ILE A 127 -14.78 -10.52 1.96
N ASP A 128 -15.48 -9.43 2.29
CA ASP A 128 -14.82 -8.18 2.74
C ASP A 128 -14.25 -8.30 4.15
N GLU A 129 -12.96 -8.06 4.30
CA GLU A 129 -12.21 -8.02 5.56
C GLU A 129 -11.61 -6.63 5.85
N THR A 130 -11.97 -5.61 5.07
CA THR A 130 -11.30 -4.31 5.09
C THR A 130 -11.43 -3.61 6.44
N LEU A 131 -12.62 -3.62 7.03
CA LEU A 131 -12.86 -2.98 8.32
C LEU A 131 -12.13 -3.72 9.46
N GLU A 132 -12.08 -5.06 9.40
CA GLU A 132 -11.34 -5.86 10.39
C GLU A 132 -9.83 -5.59 10.28
N TYR A 133 -9.30 -5.52 9.07
CA TYR A 133 -7.92 -5.13 8.83
C TYR A 133 -7.63 -3.73 9.39
N ALA A 134 -8.49 -2.74 9.11
CA ALA A 134 -8.32 -1.38 9.62
C ALA A 134 -8.35 -1.33 11.16
N ARG A 135 -9.25 -2.09 11.82
CA ARG A 135 -9.29 -2.22 13.29
C ARG A 135 -8.00 -2.82 13.84
N LYS A 136 -7.51 -3.87 13.20
CA LYS A 136 -6.24 -4.50 13.58
C LYS A 136 -5.07 -3.51 13.50
N MET A 137 -5.00 -2.75 12.41
CA MET A 137 -3.97 -1.72 12.23
C MET A 137 -4.11 -0.58 13.24
N ALA A 138 -5.34 -0.10 13.50
CA ALA A 138 -5.61 0.91 14.51
C ALA A 138 -5.20 0.43 15.92
N GLY A 139 -5.45 -0.83 16.24
CA GLY A 139 -5.00 -1.45 17.50
C GLY A 139 -3.48 -1.44 17.65
N TYR A 140 -2.73 -1.74 16.59
CA TYR A 140 -1.27 -1.63 16.60
C TYR A 140 -0.78 -0.19 16.80
N GLU A 141 -1.50 0.79 16.25
CA GLU A 141 -1.19 2.22 16.40
C GLU A 141 -1.75 2.82 17.69
N LYS A 142 -2.41 2.00 18.53
CA LYS A 142 -3.07 2.42 19.79
C LYS A 142 -4.13 3.51 19.58
N LYS A 143 -4.79 3.49 18.41
CA LYS A 143 -5.94 4.35 18.10
C LYS A 143 -7.25 3.74 18.64
N ASP A 144 -8.28 4.55 18.78
CA ASP A 144 -9.62 4.09 19.17
C ASP A 144 -10.22 3.20 18.08
N ILE A 145 -10.29 1.89 18.35
CA ILE A 145 -10.80 0.90 17.40
C ILE A 145 -12.31 0.96 17.15
N ASN A 146 -13.04 1.72 17.96
CA ASN A 146 -14.49 1.88 17.80
C ASN A 146 -14.85 3.05 16.87
N ASN A 147 -13.89 3.91 16.58
CA ASN A 147 -14.11 5.17 15.86
C ASN A 147 -13.06 5.38 14.78
N ILE A 148 -12.81 4.35 13.96
CA ILE A 148 -11.84 4.40 12.87
C ILE A 148 -12.50 4.75 11.53
N ASN A 149 -11.82 5.59 10.78
CA ASN A 149 -12.02 5.69 9.34
C ASN A 149 -11.08 4.69 8.66
N MET A 150 -11.63 3.67 7.97
CA MET A 150 -10.79 2.65 7.32
C MET A 150 -9.91 3.23 6.22
N HIS A 151 -10.29 4.37 5.62
CA HIS A 151 -9.45 5.05 4.62
C HIS A 151 -8.19 5.70 5.22
N ASP A 152 -8.06 5.79 6.54
CA ASP A 152 -6.79 6.16 7.16
C ASP A 152 -5.72 5.06 7.00
N PHE A 153 -6.14 3.81 6.71
CA PHE A 153 -5.27 2.64 6.58
C PHE A 153 -5.22 2.06 5.17
N ILE A 154 -6.21 2.39 4.33
CA ILE A 154 -6.30 1.98 2.92
C ILE A 154 -6.64 3.18 2.04
N ALA A 155 -6.40 3.07 0.74
CA ALA A 155 -6.76 4.05 -0.28
C ALA A 155 -6.24 5.48 -0.05
N ASN A 156 -5.19 5.64 0.75
CA ASN A 156 -4.63 6.95 1.05
C ASN A 156 -3.10 7.03 0.93
N HIS A 157 -2.41 5.89 0.77
CA HIS A 157 -0.96 5.89 0.74
C HIS A 157 -0.38 4.80 -0.16
N MET A 158 0.82 5.04 -0.62
CA MET A 158 1.68 4.08 -1.31
C MET A 158 3.00 3.97 -0.57
N ASN A 159 3.34 2.76 -0.13
CA ASN A 159 4.62 2.51 0.55
C ASN A 159 5.77 2.59 -0.45
N ILE A 160 6.74 3.44 -0.16
CA ILE A 160 8.01 3.50 -0.88
C ILE A 160 8.98 2.51 -0.27
N CYS A 161 9.23 2.62 1.02
CA CYS A 161 10.18 1.77 1.71
C CYS A 161 9.85 1.64 3.20
N ASN A 162 9.96 0.43 3.73
CA ASN A 162 9.75 0.14 5.15
C ASN A 162 11.09 -0.11 5.84
N TYR A 163 11.09 0.06 7.18
CA TYR A 163 12.23 -0.24 8.04
C TYR A 163 13.48 0.60 7.76
N ILE A 164 13.29 1.86 7.36
CA ILE A 164 14.42 2.81 7.19
C ILE A 164 15.03 3.12 8.55
N ARG A 165 16.34 3.18 8.59
CA ARG A 165 17.13 3.55 9.76
C ARG A 165 16.87 5.01 10.12
N LEU A 166 16.69 5.29 11.41
CA LEU A 166 16.42 6.66 11.88
C LEU A 166 17.50 7.64 11.42
N GLU A 167 18.76 7.26 11.55
CA GLU A 167 19.91 8.06 11.17
C GLU A 167 20.04 8.31 9.65
N LYS A 168 19.29 7.57 8.84
CA LYS A 168 19.26 7.68 7.38
C LYS A 168 18.01 8.36 6.83
N MET A 169 17.09 8.76 7.67
CA MET A 169 15.77 9.24 7.22
C MET A 169 15.84 10.53 6.42
N GLU A 170 16.57 11.52 6.90
CA GLU A 170 16.71 12.79 6.19
C GLU A 170 17.45 12.63 4.85
N GLU A 171 18.49 11.81 4.82
CA GLU A 171 19.22 11.48 3.60
C GLU A 171 18.29 10.74 2.61
N ALA A 172 17.47 9.79 3.09
CA ALA A 172 16.50 9.06 2.26
C ALA A 172 15.46 10.01 1.63
N LYS A 173 15.00 11.00 2.40
CA LYS A 173 14.05 12.00 1.91
C LYS A 173 14.66 12.87 0.81
N ILE A 174 15.88 13.37 1.03
CA ILE A 174 16.59 14.17 0.03
C ILE A 174 16.80 13.38 -1.26
N ILE A 175 17.23 12.11 -1.17
CA ILE A 175 17.41 11.24 -2.32
C ILE A 175 16.08 11.01 -3.04
N PHE A 176 15.01 10.69 -2.30
CA PHE A 176 13.70 10.51 -2.91
C PHE A 176 13.24 11.75 -3.66
N GLU A 177 13.32 12.94 -3.06
CA GLU A 177 12.95 14.21 -3.68
C GLU A 177 13.84 14.57 -4.88
N SER A 178 15.11 14.10 -4.88
CA SER A 178 16.02 14.31 -6.02
C SER A 178 15.79 13.36 -7.18
N GLU A 179 15.36 12.13 -6.92
CA GLU A 179 15.22 11.09 -7.93
C GLU A 179 13.77 10.97 -8.44
N PHE A 180 12.77 11.08 -7.57
CA PHE A 180 11.36 10.99 -7.95
C PHE A 180 10.86 12.33 -8.49
N LYS A 181 10.70 12.44 -9.81
CA LYS A 181 10.38 13.70 -10.51
C LYS A 181 8.91 13.86 -10.91
N HIS A 182 8.06 12.93 -10.50
CA HIS A 182 6.65 12.99 -10.84
C HIS A 182 5.89 13.99 -9.95
N ASN A 183 5.12 14.88 -10.58
CA ASN A 183 4.15 15.77 -9.90
C ASN A 183 2.75 15.13 -9.84
N SER A 184 2.57 14.06 -10.58
CA SER A 184 1.34 13.29 -10.64
C SER A 184 1.66 11.83 -10.96
N ILE A 185 0.78 10.93 -10.55
CA ILE A 185 0.92 9.49 -10.73
C ILE A 185 -0.32 8.98 -11.46
N LEU A 186 -0.14 8.40 -12.63
CA LEU A 186 -1.21 7.75 -13.36
C LEU A 186 -1.45 6.35 -12.79
N ILE A 187 -2.69 6.06 -12.42
CA ILE A 187 -3.15 4.72 -12.05
C ILE A 187 -3.79 4.11 -13.30
N ASP A 188 -3.22 3.02 -13.78
CA ASP A 188 -3.63 2.38 -15.04
C ASP A 188 -4.12 0.94 -14.87
N ARG A 189 -4.01 0.38 -13.66
CA ARG A 189 -4.43 -1.01 -13.40
C ARG A 189 -4.84 -1.28 -11.98
N ILE A 190 -5.69 -2.30 -11.82
CA ILE A 190 -6.11 -2.88 -10.54
C ILE A 190 -5.65 -4.33 -10.49
N TRP A 191 -5.05 -4.74 -9.38
CA TRP A 191 -4.67 -6.13 -9.16
C TRP A 191 -5.39 -6.73 -7.95
N ILE A 192 -5.64 -8.03 -8.01
CA ILE A 192 -5.90 -8.87 -6.85
C ILE A 192 -4.62 -9.64 -6.56
N ARG A 193 -4.13 -9.54 -5.34
CA ARG A 193 -2.88 -10.17 -4.92
C ARG A 193 -2.97 -10.77 -3.53
N LYS A 194 -2.13 -11.77 -3.25
CA LYS A 194 -2.02 -12.34 -1.91
C LYS A 194 -1.41 -11.36 -0.92
N LEU A 195 -1.91 -11.38 0.32
CA LEU A 195 -1.35 -10.65 1.46
C LEU A 195 -0.27 -11.45 2.21
N ASP A 196 0.24 -12.51 1.62
CA ASP A 196 1.33 -13.29 2.18
C ASP A 196 2.71 -12.82 1.68
N LYS A 197 3.75 -13.55 2.08
CA LYS A 197 5.14 -13.22 1.68
C LYS A 197 5.43 -13.40 0.20
N SER A 198 4.59 -14.13 -0.54
CA SER A 198 4.79 -14.37 -1.98
C SER A 198 4.39 -13.15 -2.81
N TRP A 199 3.38 -12.41 -2.33
CA TRP A 199 2.79 -11.30 -3.07
C TRP A 199 2.33 -11.66 -4.48
N ASP A 200 1.93 -12.93 -4.67
CA ASP A 200 1.51 -13.42 -5.98
C ASP A 200 0.29 -12.64 -6.49
N ILE A 201 0.35 -12.24 -7.76
CA ILE A 201 -0.76 -11.63 -8.46
C ILE A 201 -1.70 -12.77 -8.88
N ILE A 202 -2.97 -12.62 -8.52
CA ILE A 202 -4.02 -13.58 -8.89
C ILE A 202 -4.75 -13.11 -10.13
N TYR A 203 -4.96 -11.80 -10.24
CA TYR A 203 -5.71 -11.23 -11.36
C TYR A 203 -5.32 -9.78 -11.63
N GLU A 204 -5.36 -9.38 -12.91
CA GLU A 204 -5.10 -8.02 -13.36
C GLU A 204 -6.27 -7.46 -14.17
N ILE A 205 -6.66 -6.23 -13.88
CA ILE A 205 -7.63 -5.45 -14.67
C ILE A 205 -6.91 -4.19 -15.16
N LYS A 206 -6.84 -4.00 -16.48
CA LYS A 206 -6.32 -2.77 -17.07
C LYS A 206 -7.44 -1.74 -17.20
N LEU A 207 -7.18 -0.54 -16.72
CA LEU A 207 -8.06 0.61 -16.90
C LEU A 207 -7.89 1.17 -18.32
N LYS A 208 -8.92 1.86 -18.84
CA LYS A 208 -8.90 2.46 -20.20
C LYS A 208 -8.25 3.83 -20.24
#